data_a4b265cbb529b9fa4e70acf785a18097
#
_entry.id   a4b265cbb529b9fa4e70acf785a18097
#
_cell.length_a   1.000
_cell.length_b   1.000
_cell.length_c   1.000
_cell.angle_alpha   90.00
_cell.angle_beta   90.00
_cell.angle_gamma   90.00
#
_symmetry.space_group_name_H-M   'P 1'
#
loop_
_entity.id
_entity.type
_entity.pdbx_description
1 polymer ?
#
loop_
_entity_poly.entity_id
_entity_poly.type
_entity_poly.pdbx_seq_one_letter_code
_entity_poly.pdbx_strand_id
1 'polypeptide(L)'
;MSIIDNKKAFYDYFIEERYEAGLVLEGWEAKAIRAGRAQLKEAYVVLKKEEVWLVGCHISPLATASTHIKPDPTRSRKLLLHAEEIRKLIGKVQQAGYTLMPLNLHYTKGRIKLDVGLAKGKKQHDKRAAEKDK
;
A
#
# COMPACT_ATOMS: atom_id res chain seq x y z
N MET A 1 -8.29 -3.07 -13.83
CA MET A 1 -7.88 -4.47 -13.69
C MET A 1 -6.79 -4.58 -12.63
N SER A 2 -7.02 -5.43 -11.64
CA SER A 2 -6.05 -5.62 -10.56
C SER A 2 -4.87 -6.49 -11.01
N ILE A 3 -3.67 -6.09 -10.62
CA ILE A 3 -2.47 -6.87 -10.88
C ILE A 3 -2.18 -7.74 -9.66
N ILE A 4 -2.21 -7.13 -8.47
CA ILE A 4 -1.88 -7.79 -7.21
C ILE A 4 -2.83 -7.27 -6.14
N ASP A 5 -3.48 -8.18 -5.41
CA ASP A 5 -4.40 -7.83 -4.34
C ASP A 5 -3.78 -8.12 -2.98
N ASN A 6 -4.12 -7.29 -2.00
CA ASN A 6 -3.73 -7.52 -0.61
C ASN A 6 -4.94 -8.07 0.16
N LYS A 7 -5.17 -9.36 0.01
CA LYS A 7 -6.32 -10.02 0.63
C LYS A 7 -6.31 -9.92 2.14
N LYS A 8 -5.12 -9.91 2.73
CA LYS A 8 -4.96 -9.82 4.18
C LYS A 8 -5.52 -8.50 4.73
N ALA A 9 -5.38 -7.40 3.97
CA ALA A 9 -5.90 -6.11 4.40
C ALA A 9 -7.43 -6.16 4.55
N PHE A 10 -8.11 -6.75 3.59
CA PHE A 10 -9.57 -6.87 3.63
C PHE A 10 -10.03 -7.85 4.70
N TYR A 11 -9.21 -8.83 5.01
CA TYR A 11 -9.54 -9.82 6.02
C TYR A 11 -9.37 -9.27 7.45
N ASP A 12 -8.28 -8.54 7.69
CA ASP A 12 -7.91 -8.07 9.02
C ASP A 12 -8.45 -6.67 9.37
N TYR A 13 -8.94 -5.93 8.38
CA TYR A 13 -9.32 -4.53 8.56
C TYR A 13 -10.64 -4.21 7.90
N PHE A 14 -11.37 -3.24 8.48
CA PHE A 14 -12.51 -2.60 7.83
C PHE A 14 -12.00 -1.45 7.00
N ILE A 15 -12.22 -1.48 5.69
CA ILE A 15 -11.79 -0.44 4.76
C ILE A 15 -12.91 0.58 4.63
N GLU A 16 -12.70 1.78 5.15
CA GLU A 16 -13.73 2.82 5.12
C GLU A 16 -13.66 3.71 3.90
N GLU A 17 -12.45 4.05 3.45
CA GLU A 17 -12.25 4.89 2.27
C GLU A 17 -11.10 4.36 1.45
N ARG A 18 -11.12 4.66 0.15
CA ARG A 18 -10.06 4.27 -0.78
C ARG A 18 -9.60 5.49 -1.56
N TYR A 19 -8.31 5.55 -1.82
CA TYR A 19 -7.69 6.62 -2.62
C TYR A 19 -6.78 5.98 -3.64
N GLU A 20 -6.91 6.39 -4.90
CA GLU A 20 -6.01 5.91 -5.95
C GLU A 20 -4.76 6.78 -5.97
N ALA A 21 -3.61 6.17 -5.75
CA ALA A 21 -2.33 6.86 -5.73
C ALA A 21 -1.47 6.46 -6.91
N GLY A 22 -0.72 7.42 -7.44
CA GLY A 22 0.36 7.13 -8.38
C GLY A 22 1.56 6.61 -7.61
N LEU A 23 2.50 5.98 -8.32
CA LEU A 23 3.72 5.43 -7.74
C LEU A 23 4.93 5.98 -8.48
N VAL A 24 5.93 6.41 -7.73
CA VAL A 24 7.23 6.74 -8.30
C VAL A 24 8.05 5.45 -8.35
N LEU A 25 8.15 4.88 -9.54
CA LEU A 25 8.79 3.58 -9.75
C LEU A 25 10.03 3.71 -10.63
N GLU A 26 11.00 2.84 -10.39
CA GLU A 26 12.10 2.64 -11.32
C GLU A 26 11.63 1.71 -12.45
N GLY A 27 12.32 1.74 -13.59
CA GLY A 27 11.91 0.95 -14.74
C GLY A 27 11.79 -0.53 -14.47
N TRP A 28 12.75 -1.10 -13.72
CA TRP A 28 12.73 -2.52 -13.38
C TRP A 28 11.57 -2.87 -12.45
N GLU A 29 11.17 -1.92 -11.59
CA GLU A 29 10.03 -2.12 -10.69
C GLU A 29 8.72 -2.22 -11.47
N ALA A 30 8.53 -1.33 -12.43
CA ALA A 30 7.34 -1.36 -13.27
C ALA A 30 7.24 -2.68 -14.04
N LYS A 31 8.35 -3.14 -14.61
CA LYS A 31 8.39 -4.42 -15.34
C LYS A 31 8.08 -5.59 -14.42
N ALA A 32 8.65 -5.60 -13.23
CA ALA A 32 8.43 -6.67 -12.25
C ALA A 32 6.97 -6.71 -11.79
N ILE A 33 6.37 -5.55 -11.52
CA ILE A 33 4.96 -5.49 -11.14
C ILE A 33 4.07 -6.05 -12.25
N ARG A 34 4.33 -5.66 -13.50
CA ARG A 34 3.57 -6.16 -14.64
C ARG A 34 3.67 -7.67 -14.79
N ALA A 35 4.80 -8.25 -14.39
CA ALA A 35 5.00 -9.68 -14.39
C ALA A 35 4.43 -10.38 -13.15
N GLY A 36 3.76 -9.64 -12.27
CA GLY A 36 3.17 -10.20 -11.05
C GLY A 36 4.16 -10.49 -9.95
N ARG A 37 5.33 -9.88 -9.96
CA ARG A 37 6.41 -10.17 -9.00
C ARG A 37 6.47 -9.16 -7.86
N ALA A 38 5.33 -8.72 -7.39
CA ALA A 38 5.25 -7.83 -6.23
C ALA A 38 4.35 -8.46 -5.17
N GLN A 39 4.64 -8.18 -3.90
CA GLN A 39 3.85 -8.66 -2.78
C GLN A 39 3.49 -7.50 -1.87
N LEU A 40 2.22 -7.42 -1.50
CA LEU A 40 1.71 -6.38 -0.61
C LEU A 40 1.47 -6.89 0.82
N LYS A 41 1.63 -8.17 1.05
CA LYS A 41 1.27 -8.81 2.31
C LYS A 41 1.87 -8.14 3.54
N GLU A 42 3.13 -7.75 3.46
CA GLU A 42 3.82 -7.11 4.56
C GLU A 42 4.06 -5.62 4.34
N ALA A 43 3.44 -5.08 3.29
CA ALA A 43 3.58 -3.67 2.97
C ALA A 43 2.63 -2.82 3.82
N TYR A 44 3.02 -1.59 4.03
CA TYR A 44 2.18 -0.63 4.71
C TYR A 44 2.43 0.77 4.13
N VAL A 45 1.52 1.68 4.43
CA VAL A 45 1.58 3.06 3.94
C VAL A 45 1.86 3.97 5.12
N VAL A 46 2.84 4.86 4.97
CA VAL A 46 3.19 5.81 6.02
C VAL A 46 3.09 7.24 5.52
N LEU A 47 2.76 8.14 6.45
CA LEU A 47 2.77 9.57 6.21
C LEU A 47 4.01 10.15 6.88
N LYS A 48 4.83 10.84 6.09
CA LYS A 48 6.05 11.45 6.60
C LYS A 48 6.28 12.80 5.93
N LYS A 49 6.33 13.87 6.70
CA LYS A 49 6.56 15.23 6.20
C LYS A 49 5.60 15.60 5.07
N GLU A 50 4.31 15.32 5.28
CA GLU A 50 3.25 15.58 4.30
C GLU A 50 3.40 14.82 2.99
N GLU A 51 4.19 13.76 3.00
CA GLU A 51 4.35 12.83 1.88
C GLU A 51 3.83 11.46 2.27
N VAL A 52 3.39 10.71 1.27
CA VAL A 52 2.85 9.37 1.48
C VAL A 52 3.80 8.37 0.84
N TRP A 53 4.15 7.33 1.59
CA TRP A 53 5.13 6.34 1.15
C TRP A 53 4.60 4.92 1.30
N LEU A 54 4.91 4.09 0.31
CA LEU A 54 4.69 2.65 0.39
C LEU A 54 5.97 2.00 0.89
N VAL A 55 5.88 1.32 2.03
CA VAL A 55 7.02 0.74 2.72
C VAL A 55 6.80 -0.77 2.88
N GLY A 56 7.87 -1.53 2.76
CA GLY A 56 7.80 -2.98 2.96
C GLY A 56 7.22 -3.77 1.81
N CYS A 57 6.92 -3.12 0.69
CA CYS A 57 6.44 -3.81 -0.50
C CYS A 57 7.63 -4.48 -1.19
N HIS A 58 7.58 -5.80 -1.29
CA HIS A 58 8.64 -6.57 -1.94
C HIS A 58 8.37 -6.68 -3.43
N ILE A 59 9.28 -6.18 -4.24
CA ILE A 59 9.24 -6.30 -5.70
C ILE A 59 10.48 -7.05 -6.14
N SER A 60 10.29 -8.27 -6.65
CA SER A 60 11.39 -9.13 -7.07
C SER A 60 11.88 -8.74 -8.46
N PRO A 61 13.18 -8.46 -8.64
CA PRO A 61 13.70 -8.15 -9.96
C PRO A 61 13.56 -9.33 -10.91
N LEU A 62 13.34 -9.03 -12.18
CA LEU A 62 13.33 -10.06 -13.23
C LEU A 62 14.76 -10.49 -13.54
N ALA A 63 14.93 -11.75 -13.95
CA ALA A 63 16.24 -12.29 -14.30
C ALA A 63 16.91 -11.52 -15.45
N THR A 64 16.12 -10.83 -16.26
CA THR A 64 16.61 -10.04 -17.37
C THR A 64 16.99 -8.61 -17.00
N ALA A 65 16.94 -8.26 -15.70
CA ALA A 65 17.32 -6.92 -15.25
C ALA A 65 18.79 -6.65 -15.61
N SER A 66 19.07 -5.39 -15.98
CA SER A 66 20.43 -4.99 -16.36
C SER A 66 21.40 -5.18 -15.20
N THR A 67 22.60 -5.66 -15.51
CA THR A 67 23.67 -5.81 -14.52
C THR A 67 24.17 -4.48 -13.97
N HIS A 68 23.87 -3.37 -14.66
CA HIS A 68 24.23 -2.02 -14.19
C HIS A 68 23.28 -1.50 -13.12
N ILE A 69 22.14 -2.14 -12.94
CA ILE A 69 21.14 -1.74 -11.95
C ILE A 69 21.33 -2.63 -10.71
N LYS A 70 21.39 -1.99 -9.55
CA LYS A 70 21.40 -2.71 -8.28
C LYS A 70 20.00 -2.57 -7.67
N PRO A 71 19.09 -3.45 -8.04
CA PRO A 71 17.71 -3.31 -7.58
C PRO A 71 17.59 -3.58 -6.08
N ASP A 72 16.86 -2.71 -5.38
CA ASP A 72 16.50 -2.91 -3.98
C ASP A 72 15.06 -3.38 -3.93
N PRO A 73 14.79 -4.67 -3.65
CA PRO A 73 13.43 -5.21 -3.66
C PRO A 73 12.51 -4.56 -2.66
N THR A 74 13.03 -3.99 -1.59
CA THR A 74 12.23 -3.44 -0.49
C THR A 74 12.34 -1.93 -0.36
N ARG A 75 12.79 -1.26 -1.41
CA ARG A 75 12.91 0.20 -1.43
C ARG A 75 11.57 0.86 -1.09
N SER A 76 11.61 1.93 -0.30
CA SER A 76 10.41 2.73 -0.04
C SER A 76 10.03 3.48 -1.32
N ARG A 77 8.75 3.44 -1.70
CA ARG A 77 8.26 4.07 -2.93
C ARG A 77 7.31 5.20 -2.58
N LYS A 78 7.56 6.36 -3.17
CA LYS A 78 6.70 7.51 -2.94
C LYS A 78 5.37 7.31 -3.66
N LEU A 79 4.29 7.63 -2.96
CA LEU A 79 2.94 7.61 -3.52
C LEU A 79 2.53 9.03 -3.88
N LEU A 80 1.85 9.17 -5.00
CA LEU A 80 1.42 10.46 -5.50
C LEU A 80 -0.09 10.60 -5.32
N LEU A 81 -0.47 11.52 -4.45
CA LEU A 81 -1.86 11.86 -4.16
C LEU A 81 -2.02 13.37 -4.26
N HIS A 82 -3.25 13.82 -4.45
CA HIS A 82 -3.53 15.25 -4.44
C HIS A 82 -3.34 15.80 -3.03
N ALA A 83 -2.92 17.07 -2.94
CA ALA A 83 -2.66 17.71 -1.65
C ALA A 83 -3.87 17.63 -0.71
N GLU A 84 -5.07 17.78 -1.25
CA GLU A 84 -6.30 17.69 -0.46
C GLU A 84 -6.50 16.30 0.12
N GLU A 85 -6.19 15.26 -0.65
CA GLU A 85 -6.29 13.89 -0.19
C GLU A 85 -5.29 13.62 0.92
N ILE A 86 -4.07 14.11 0.77
CA ILE A 86 -3.03 13.94 1.78
C ILE A 86 -3.45 14.60 3.09
N ARG A 87 -3.97 15.82 3.03
CA ARG A 87 -4.44 16.53 4.23
C ARG A 87 -5.57 15.77 4.94
N LYS A 88 -6.50 15.21 4.16
CA LYS A 88 -7.58 14.39 4.70
C LYS A 88 -7.04 13.16 5.42
N LEU A 89 -6.08 12.48 4.80
CA LEU A 89 -5.49 11.28 5.39
C LEU A 89 -4.72 11.60 6.68
N ILE A 90 -3.98 12.71 6.68
CA ILE A 90 -3.27 13.15 7.90
C ILE A 90 -4.25 13.32 9.05
N GLY A 91 -5.36 14.02 8.81
CA GLY A 91 -6.38 14.23 9.84
C GLY A 91 -7.00 12.94 10.35
N LYS A 92 -7.29 12.01 9.45
CA LYS A 92 -7.91 10.75 9.81
C LYS A 92 -6.96 9.81 10.56
N VAL A 93 -5.70 9.74 10.14
CA VAL A 93 -4.72 8.85 10.77
C VAL A 93 -4.41 9.29 12.20
N GLN A 94 -4.57 10.57 12.52
CA GLN A 94 -4.41 11.06 13.89
C GLN A 94 -5.51 10.57 14.83
N GLN A 95 -6.63 10.11 14.28
CA GLN A 95 -7.70 9.55 15.09
C GLN A 95 -7.39 8.12 15.50
N ALA A 96 -7.74 7.77 16.72
CA ALA A 96 -7.45 6.45 17.27
C ALA A 96 -8.10 5.33 16.45
N GLY A 97 -7.32 4.30 16.16
CA GLY A 97 -7.81 3.12 15.49
C GLY A 97 -7.71 3.13 13.97
N TYR A 98 -7.35 4.27 13.37
CA TYR A 98 -7.19 4.35 11.92
C TYR A 98 -5.76 4.08 11.49
N THR A 99 -5.61 3.39 10.36
CA THR A 99 -4.32 3.14 9.74
C THR A 99 -4.48 3.18 8.22
N LEU A 100 -3.35 3.27 7.52
CA LEU A 100 -3.35 3.23 6.06
C LEU A 100 -2.79 1.90 5.60
N MET A 101 -3.46 1.29 4.62
CA MET A 101 -3.07 -0.01 4.08
C MET A 101 -3.02 0.04 2.56
N PRO A 102 -2.03 -0.62 1.93
CA PRO A 102 -2.08 -0.81 0.49
C PRO A 102 -3.08 -1.92 0.18
N LEU A 103 -4.02 -1.66 -0.71
CA LEU A 103 -5.09 -2.61 -1.02
C LEU A 103 -4.80 -3.44 -2.26
N ASN A 104 -4.35 -2.79 -3.33
CA ASN A 104 -4.02 -3.50 -4.55
C ASN A 104 -3.17 -2.62 -5.47
N LEU A 105 -2.47 -3.29 -6.38
CA LEU A 105 -1.82 -2.66 -7.51
C LEU A 105 -2.66 -2.95 -8.75
N HIS A 106 -2.94 -1.95 -9.54
CA HIS A 106 -3.81 -2.09 -10.71
C HIS A 106 -3.38 -1.13 -11.83
N TYR A 107 -3.99 -1.32 -13.01
CA TYR A 107 -3.77 -0.40 -14.13
C TYR A 107 -4.92 0.58 -14.23
N THR A 108 -4.58 1.85 -14.41
CA THR A 108 -5.55 2.88 -14.79
C THR A 108 -4.94 3.63 -15.97
N LYS A 109 -5.60 3.58 -17.12
CA LYS A 109 -5.12 4.23 -18.35
C LYS A 109 -3.67 3.85 -18.68
N GLY A 110 -3.34 2.58 -18.53
CA GLY A 110 -2.00 2.06 -18.83
C GLY A 110 -0.93 2.33 -17.80
N ARG A 111 -1.26 3.00 -16.71
CA ARG A 111 -0.31 3.30 -15.63
C ARG A 111 -0.59 2.44 -14.42
N ILE A 112 0.48 2.07 -13.73
CA ILE A 112 0.37 1.32 -12.48
C ILE A 112 -0.02 2.27 -11.36
N LYS A 113 -1.10 1.93 -10.67
CA LYS A 113 -1.63 2.70 -9.54
C LYS A 113 -1.77 1.80 -8.33
N LEU A 114 -1.80 2.40 -7.16
CA LEU A 114 -2.03 1.69 -5.90
C LEU A 114 -3.28 2.26 -5.23
N ASP A 115 -4.18 1.39 -4.81
CA ASP A 115 -5.29 1.82 -3.95
C ASP A 115 -4.80 1.84 -2.51
N VAL A 116 -4.90 3.01 -1.88
CA VAL A 116 -4.61 3.19 -0.46
C VAL A 116 -5.93 3.14 0.29
N GLY A 117 -6.00 2.28 1.29
CA GLY A 117 -7.20 2.17 2.12
C GLY A 117 -7.04 2.84 3.47
N LEU A 118 -8.05 3.60 3.89
CA LEU A 118 -8.17 4.09 5.25
C LEU A 118 -8.95 3.04 6.02
N ALA A 119 -8.33 2.45 7.04
CA ALA A 119 -8.83 1.22 7.64
C ALA A 119 -8.82 1.24 9.17
N LYS A 120 -9.69 0.41 9.74
CA LYS A 120 -9.70 0.11 11.18
C LYS A 120 -9.47 -1.38 11.37
N GLY A 121 -8.69 -1.74 12.38
CA GLY A 121 -8.39 -3.14 12.64
C GLY A 121 -9.56 -3.92 13.22
N LYS A 122 -9.93 -5.02 12.57
CA LYS A 122 -10.99 -5.92 13.03
C LYS A 122 -10.57 -6.69 14.28
N LYS A 123 -9.35 -7.20 14.27
CA LYS A 123 -8.87 -8.07 15.34
C LYS A 123 -8.81 -7.37 16.69
N GLN A 124 -8.43 -6.10 16.69
CA GLN A 124 -8.37 -5.33 17.92
C GLN A 124 -9.74 -5.16 18.53
N HIS A 125 -10.75 -4.92 17.71
CA HIS A 125 -12.13 -4.79 18.13
C HIS A 125 -12.66 -6.12 18.67
N ASP A 126 -12.44 -7.19 17.93
CA ASP A 126 -12.88 -8.53 18.31
C ASP A 126 -12.21 -8.98 19.62
N LYS A 127 -10.94 -8.65 19.78
CA LYS A 127 -10.20 -8.99 20.97
C LYS A 127 -10.77 -8.31 22.23
N ARG A 128 -11.18 -7.05 22.08
CA ARG A 128 -11.82 -6.32 23.20
C ARG A 128 -13.16 -6.94 23.58
N ALA A 129 -13.95 -7.33 22.61
CA ALA A 129 -15.21 -7.99 22.85
C ALA A 129 -15.01 -9.32 23.57
N ALA A 130 -14.03 -10.10 23.15
CA ALA A 130 -13.71 -11.37 23.79
C ALA A 130 -13.26 -11.19 25.24
N GLU A 131 -12.48 -10.17 25.51
CA GLU A 131 -12.03 -9.89 26.88
C GLU A 131 -13.17 -9.46 27.78
N LYS A 132 -14.14 -8.75 27.26
CA LYS A 132 -15.31 -8.33 28.04
C LYS A 132 -16.20 -9.49 28.42
N ASP A 133 -16.23 -10.51 27.60
CA ASP A 133 -17.08 -11.67 27.84
C ASP A 133 -16.48 -12.63 28.88
N LYS A 134 -15.28 -12.39 29.27
CA LYS A 134 -14.61 -13.17 30.32
C LYS A 134 -14.81 -12.49 31.69
#